data_22bd3b4b8ffc74d7f3b86134d4e3ab37
#
_entry.id   22bd3b4b8ffc74d7f3b86134d4e3ab37
#
_cell.length_a   1.000
_cell.length_b   1.000
_cell.length_c   1.000
_cell.angle_alpha   90.00
_cell.angle_beta   90.00
_cell.angle_gamma   90.00
#
_symmetry.space_group_name_H-M   'P 1'
#
loop_
_entity.id
_entity.type
_entity.pdbx_description
1 polymer ?
#
loop_
_entity_poly.entity_id
_entity_poly.type
_entity_poly.pdbx_seq_one_letter_code
_entity_poly.pdbx_strand_id
1 'polypeptide(L)'
;MAFKQPKMAFSTFEIILFYDKMTLSNEIQNFLDSQIEYYSNEAESYKEMALEYNLDANSVKDTTFGIIIGCIYSSFLQTYTNQNITPNSQDIEEFNKIIIDNSNRIKKSILVKDSQN
;
A
#
# COMPACT_ATOMS: atom_id res chain seq x y z
N MET A 1 -14.01 -1.21 -9.02
CA MET A 1 -13.14 -1.19 -10.05
C MET A 1 -13.26 -2.35 -10.93
N ALA A 2 -13.30 -2.02 -12.02
CA ALA A 2 -13.59 -3.04 -12.95
C ALA A 2 -12.41 -3.81 -13.41
N PHE A 3 -11.27 -3.44 -12.97
CA PHE A 3 -10.13 -4.16 -13.45
C PHE A 3 -10.08 -5.54 -12.84
N LYS A 4 -10.11 -6.54 -13.66
CA LYS A 4 -10.01 -7.88 -13.16
C LYS A 4 -8.88 -8.57 -13.88
N GLN A 5 -8.32 -9.53 -13.20
CA GLN A 5 -7.23 -10.29 -13.74
C GLN A 5 -7.72 -11.08 -14.93
N PRO A 6 -7.07 -10.96 -16.04
CA PRO A 6 -7.47 -11.75 -17.20
C PRO A 6 -7.10 -13.19 -17.02
N LYS A 7 -7.90 -14.04 -17.59
CA LYS A 7 -7.59 -15.45 -17.60
C LYS A 7 -6.50 -15.77 -18.57
N MET A 8 -6.36 -14.97 -19.57
CA MET A 8 -5.33 -15.20 -20.56
C MET A 8 -4.41 -14.02 -20.59
N ALA A 9 -3.26 -14.22 -21.13
CA ALA A 9 -2.26 -13.17 -21.16
C ALA A 9 -2.68 -12.07 -22.08
N PHE A 10 -2.43 -10.84 -21.67
CA PHE A 10 -2.53 -9.70 -22.56
C PHE A 10 -1.34 -9.67 -23.49
N SER A 11 -1.53 -9.12 -24.66
CA SER A 11 -0.40 -8.81 -25.51
C SER A 11 0.39 -7.67 -24.88
N THR A 12 1.64 -7.52 -25.33
CA THR A 12 2.45 -6.42 -24.84
C THR A 12 1.79 -5.08 -25.14
N PHE A 13 1.18 -4.96 -26.31
CA PHE A 13 0.51 -3.73 -26.69
C PHE A 13 -0.65 -3.42 -25.74
N GLU A 14 -1.42 -4.44 -25.39
CA GLU A 14 -2.55 -4.24 -24.47
C GLU A 14 -2.06 -3.85 -23.10
N ILE A 15 -0.98 -4.41 -22.63
CA ILE A 15 -0.41 -4.05 -21.34
C ILE A 15 0.01 -2.59 -21.35
N ILE A 16 0.68 -2.17 -22.40
CA ILE A 16 1.11 -0.78 -22.53
C ILE A 16 -0.09 0.15 -22.50
N LEU A 17 -1.16 -0.21 -23.24
CA LEU A 17 -2.35 0.62 -23.26
C LEU A 17 -2.98 0.71 -21.88
N PHE A 18 -2.95 -0.38 -21.13
CA PHE A 18 -3.51 -0.35 -19.79
C PHE A 18 -2.76 0.65 -18.91
N TYR A 19 -1.44 0.58 -18.92
CA TYR A 19 -0.65 1.49 -18.10
C TYR A 19 -0.81 2.93 -18.53
N ASP A 20 -0.99 3.17 -19.82
CA ASP A 20 -1.20 4.52 -20.31
C ASP A 20 -2.51 5.12 -19.80
N LYS A 21 -3.45 4.27 -19.38
CA LYS A 21 -4.73 4.76 -18.89
C LYS A 21 -4.76 4.97 -17.39
N MET A 22 -3.69 4.62 -16.70
CA MET A 22 -3.65 4.87 -15.26
C MET A 22 -3.47 6.35 -15.01
N THR A 23 -4.20 6.87 -14.01
CA THR A 23 -4.13 8.28 -13.69
C THR A 23 -2.95 8.63 -12.80
N LEU A 24 -2.43 7.65 -12.06
CA LEU A 24 -1.24 7.92 -11.25
C LEU A 24 -0.02 8.02 -12.14
N SER A 25 0.74 9.09 -11.95
CA SER A 25 1.97 9.25 -12.71
C SER A 25 2.98 8.19 -12.32
N ASN A 26 3.96 7.98 -13.20
CA ASN A 26 5.04 7.05 -12.88
C ASN A 26 5.78 7.49 -11.64
N GLU A 27 5.93 8.79 -11.44
CA GLU A 27 6.61 9.31 -10.26
C GLU A 27 5.88 8.91 -8.98
N ILE A 28 4.55 9.03 -8.98
CA ILE A 28 3.78 8.66 -7.81
C ILE A 28 3.81 7.15 -7.61
N GLN A 29 3.73 6.38 -8.69
CA GLN A 29 3.81 4.92 -8.57
C GLN A 29 5.16 4.50 -7.99
N ASN A 30 6.23 5.10 -8.46
CA ASN A 30 7.56 4.80 -7.93
C ASN A 30 7.69 5.25 -6.48
N PHE A 31 7.09 6.38 -6.15
CA PHE A 31 7.07 6.84 -4.78
C PHE A 31 6.36 5.83 -3.88
N LEU A 32 5.22 5.32 -4.31
CA LEU A 32 4.49 4.34 -3.52
C LEU A 32 5.29 3.05 -3.36
N ASP A 33 5.96 2.61 -4.41
CA ASP A 33 6.81 1.42 -4.28
C ASP A 33 7.89 1.63 -3.24
N SER A 34 8.51 2.80 -3.23
CA SER A 34 9.56 3.06 -2.25
C SER A 34 8.99 3.19 -0.85
N GLN A 35 7.78 3.71 -0.70
CA GLN A 35 7.12 3.78 0.59
C GLN A 35 6.80 2.39 1.13
N ILE A 36 6.29 1.53 0.26
CA ILE A 36 5.99 0.16 0.65
C ILE A 36 7.26 -0.55 1.11
N GLU A 37 8.33 -0.37 0.38
CA GLU A 37 9.59 -0.98 0.76
C GLU A 37 10.09 -0.42 2.09
N TYR A 38 10.04 0.89 2.25
CA TYR A 38 10.52 1.52 3.47
C TYR A 38 9.74 1.02 4.69
N TYR A 39 8.41 1.07 4.62
CA TYR A 39 7.61 0.69 5.78
C TYR A 39 7.65 -0.82 6.04
N SER A 40 7.84 -1.61 4.99
CA SER A 40 8.05 -3.05 5.19
C SER A 40 9.35 -3.32 5.94
N ASN A 41 10.40 -2.59 5.60
CA ASN A 41 11.68 -2.76 6.27
C ASN A 41 11.65 -2.24 7.71
N GLU A 42 10.77 -1.28 8.00
CA GLU A 42 10.66 -0.70 9.32
C GLU A 42 9.47 -1.26 10.10
N ALA A 43 8.94 -2.38 9.67
CA ALA A 43 7.70 -2.91 10.24
C ALA A 43 7.82 -3.17 11.75
N GLU A 44 9.00 -3.51 12.22
CA GLU A 44 9.16 -3.81 13.65
C GLU A 44 8.88 -2.58 14.50
N SER A 45 9.30 -1.40 14.06
CA SER A 45 9.03 -0.18 14.81
C SER A 45 7.53 0.07 14.91
N TYR A 46 6.82 -0.18 13.83
CA TYR A 46 5.38 0.07 13.84
C TYR A 46 4.63 -1.00 14.61
N LYS A 47 5.19 -2.21 14.68
CA LYS A 47 4.63 -3.24 15.55
C LYS A 47 4.76 -2.82 17.01
N GLU A 48 5.87 -2.22 17.37
CA GLU A 48 6.04 -1.76 18.74
C GLU A 48 5.05 -0.66 19.08
N MET A 49 4.78 0.23 18.13
CA MET A 49 3.74 1.23 18.33
C MET A 49 2.37 0.57 18.54
N ALA A 50 2.07 -0.43 17.74
CA ALA A 50 0.80 -1.11 17.88
C ALA A 50 0.66 -1.76 19.25
N LEU A 51 1.73 -2.35 19.74
CA LEU A 51 1.71 -2.95 21.06
C LEU A 51 1.46 -1.92 22.16
N GLU A 52 2.00 -0.71 21.99
CA GLU A 52 1.77 0.35 22.96
C GLU A 52 0.32 0.83 22.95
N TYR A 53 -0.26 0.93 21.76
CA TYR A 53 -1.56 1.59 21.62
C TYR A 53 -2.73 0.65 21.86
N ASN A 54 -2.53 -0.65 21.65
CA ASN A 54 -3.64 -1.57 21.59
C ASN A 54 -3.54 -2.67 22.62
N LEU A 55 -3.86 -2.32 23.83
CA LEU A 55 -3.80 -3.31 24.89
C LEU A 55 -4.80 -4.43 24.68
N ASP A 56 -5.91 -4.12 24.00
CA ASP A 56 -6.99 -5.09 23.82
C ASP A 56 -7.12 -5.57 22.38
N ALA A 57 -6.12 -5.29 21.54
CA ALA A 57 -6.23 -5.68 20.13
C ALA A 57 -6.14 -7.19 20.01
N ASN A 58 -7.02 -7.75 19.19
CA ASN A 58 -6.99 -9.16 18.93
C ASN A 58 -5.84 -9.56 18.01
N SER A 59 -5.35 -8.63 17.23
CA SER A 59 -4.29 -8.93 16.29
C SER A 59 -3.35 -7.74 16.20
N VAL A 60 -2.17 -7.92 16.77
CA VAL A 60 -1.12 -6.91 16.65
C VAL A 60 -0.69 -6.77 15.21
N LYS A 61 -0.70 -7.88 14.47
CA LYS A 61 -0.31 -7.84 13.07
C LYS A 61 -1.26 -6.98 12.25
N ASP A 62 -2.54 -7.15 12.46
CA ASP A 62 -3.52 -6.36 11.71
C ASP A 62 -3.46 -4.89 12.08
N THR A 63 -3.26 -4.60 13.36
CA THR A 63 -3.12 -3.22 13.79
C THR A 63 -1.89 -2.58 13.20
N THR A 64 -0.77 -3.31 13.20
CA THR A 64 0.46 -2.81 12.60
C THR A 64 0.28 -2.55 11.12
N PHE A 65 -0.37 -3.47 10.44
CA PHE A 65 -0.66 -3.31 9.02
C PHE A 65 -1.47 -2.03 8.79
N GLY A 66 -2.49 -1.79 9.61
CA GLY A 66 -3.29 -0.59 9.48
C GLY A 66 -2.48 0.69 9.68
N ILE A 67 -1.59 0.68 10.67
CA ILE A 67 -0.74 1.84 10.92
C ILE A 67 0.13 2.11 9.69
N ILE A 68 0.74 1.07 9.15
CA ILE A 68 1.61 1.22 7.98
C ILE A 68 0.83 1.77 6.79
N ILE A 69 -0.35 1.20 6.53
CA ILE A 69 -1.15 1.66 5.41
C ILE A 69 -1.56 3.12 5.60
N GLY A 70 -1.90 3.50 6.83
CA GLY A 70 -2.24 4.88 7.12
C GLY A 70 -1.08 5.83 6.84
N CYS A 71 0.13 5.43 7.20
CA CYS A 71 1.31 6.24 6.93
C CYS A 71 1.53 6.40 5.42
N ILE A 72 1.39 5.31 4.68
CA ILE A 72 1.59 5.36 3.23
C ILE A 72 0.51 6.23 2.58
N TYR A 73 -0.72 6.08 3.04
CA TYR A 73 -1.82 6.87 2.49
C TYR A 73 -1.61 8.37 2.77
N SER A 74 -1.19 8.69 3.97
CA SER A 74 -0.91 10.07 4.32
C SER A 74 0.18 10.65 3.43
N SER A 75 1.24 9.89 3.19
CA SER A 75 2.32 10.33 2.30
C SER A 75 1.82 10.52 0.87
N PHE A 76 0.95 9.61 0.43
CA PHE A 76 0.36 9.70 -0.89
C PHE A 76 -0.44 11.00 -1.04
N LEU A 77 -1.28 11.30 -0.05
CA LEU A 77 -2.07 12.53 -0.10
C LEU A 77 -1.18 13.77 -0.07
N GLN A 78 -0.06 13.69 0.62
CA GLN A 78 0.85 14.82 0.71
C GLN A 78 1.43 15.18 -0.65
N THR A 79 1.64 14.20 -1.53
CA THR A 79 2.16 14.51 -2.86
C THR A 79 1.19 15.40 -3.63
N TYR A 80 -0.11 15.23 -3.41
CA TYR A 80 -1.11 16.06 -4.07
C TYR A 80 -1.19 17.44 -3.42
N THR A 81 -1.17 17.47 -2.09
CA THR A 81 -1.19 18.73 -1.37
C THR A 81 -0.03 19.62 -1.78
N ASN A 82 1.14 19.04 -1.95
CA ASN A 82 2.32 19.80 -2.35
C ASN A 82 2.17 20.45 -3.72
N GLN A 83 1.29 19.92 -4.53
CA GLN A 83 1.02 20.46 -5.86
C GLN A 83 -0.27 21.29 -5.90
N ASN A 84 -0.90 21.48 -4.75
CA ASN A 84 -2.16 22.21 -4.64
C ASN A 84 -3.28 21.60 -5.46
N ILE A 85 -3.30 20.26 -5.51
CA ILE A 85 -4.37 19.53 -6.19
C ILE A 85 -4.90 18.48 -5.24
N THR A 86 -6.05 17.93 -5.60
CA THR A 86 -6.72 16.89 -4.85
C THR A 86 -6.77 15.64 -5.70
N PRO A 87 -6.50 14.47 -5.14
CA PRO A 87 -6.63 13.25 -5.94
C PRO A 87 -8.09 13.03 -6.30
N ASN A 88 -8.32 12.55 -7.50
CA ASN A 88 -9.69 12.21 -7.91
C ASN A 88 -9.99 10.76 -7.48
N SER A 89 -11.22 10.33 -7.72
CA SER A 89 -11.62 9.00 -7.27
C SER A 89 -10.83 7.89 -7.96
N GLN A 90 -10.46 8.12 -9.21
CA GLN A 90 -9.65 7.12 -9.92
C GLN A 90 -8.26 6.99 -9.28
N ASP A 91 -7.67 8.11 -8.89
CA ASP A 91 -6.37 8.06 -8.22
C ASP A 91 -6.45 7.25 -6.93
N ILE A 92 -7.53 7.43 -6.18
CA ILE A 92 -7.72 6.70 -4.93
C ILE A 92 -7.91 5.21 -5.21
N GLU A 93 -8.67 4.87 -6.24
CA GLU A 93 -8.84 3.47 -6.59
C GLU A 93 -7.52 2.82 -6.98
N GLU A 94 -6.70 3.52 -7.72
CA GLU A 94 -5.41 2.98 -8.12
C GLU A 94 -4.48 2.84 -6.93
N PHE A 95 -4.52 3.80 -6.00
CA PHE A 95 -3.79 3.66 -4.76
C PHE A 95 -4.21 2.39 -4.02
N ASN A 96 -5.51 2.21 -3.87
CA ASN A 96 -6.02 1.04 -3.14
C ASN A 96 -5.60 -0.25 -3.81
N LYS A 97 -5.58 -0.27 -5.14
CA LYS A 97 -5.17 -1.48 -5.84
C LYS A 97 -3.70 -1.78 -5.59
N ILE A 98 -2.86 -0.77 -5.60
CA ILE A 98 -1.45 -0.97 -5.32
C ILE A 98 -1.26 -1.54 -3.92
N ILE A 99 -2.00 -1.02 -2.95
CA ILE A 99 -1.92 -1.52 -1.59
C ILE A 99 -2.39 -2.97 -1.51
N ILE A 100 -3.51 -3.27 -2.15
CA ILE A 100 -4.04 -4.63 -2.13
C ILE A 100 -3.04 -5.59 -2.77
N ASP A 101 -2.45 -5.20 -3.88
CA ASP A 101 -1.49 -6.04 -4.57
C ASP A 101 -0.24 -6.30 -3.74
N ASN A 102 0.07 -5.41 -2.81
CA ASN A 102 1.26 -5.53 -1.97
C ASN A 102 0.96 -5.91 -0.54
N SER A 103 -0.29 -6.19 -0.23
CA SER A 103 -0.68 -6.40 1.17
C SER A 103 0.00 -7.62 1.78
N ASN A 104 0.16 -8.71 1.01
CA ASN A 104 0.83 -9.88 1.55
C ASN A 104 2.30 -9.60 1.85
N ARG A 105 2.95 -8.83 0.99
CA ARG A 105 4.34 -8.47 1.20
C ARG A 105 4.49 -7.67 2.50
N ILE A 106 3.60 -6.71 2.69
CA ILE A 106 3.66 -5.88 3.90
C ILE A 106 3.37 -6.73 5.12
N LYS A 107 2.36 -7.57 5.06
CA LYS A 107 2.00 -8.40 6.21
C LYS A 107 3.09 -9.38 6.57
N LYS A 108 3.79 -9.91 5.59
CA LYS A 108 4.87 -10.84 5.87
C LYS A 108 6.05 -10.17 6.54
N SER A 109 6.21 -8.87 6.37
CA SER A 109 7.30 -8.16 7.01
C SER A 109 7.01 -7.88 8.49
N ILE A 110 5.76 -8.07 8.93
CA ILE A 110 5.40 -7.83 10.31
C ILE A 110 5.58 -9.16 11.06
N LEU A 111 6.67 -9.25 11.80
CA LEU A 111 7.00 -10.48 12.48
C LEU A 111 6.27 -10.54 13.80
N VAL A 112 5.59 -11.63 14.04
CA VAL A 112 4.85 -11.83 15.27
C VAL A 112 5.39 -13.08 15.92
N LYS A 113 5.77 -12.96 17.18
CA LYS A 113 6.44 -14.03 17.86
C LYS A 113 5.50 -14.94 18.63
N ASP A 114 4.26 -14.86 18.34
CA ASP A 114 3.28 -15.63 19.09
C ASP A 114 3.48 -17.11 18.93
N SER A 115 3.84 -17.53 17.75
CA SER A 115 3.92 -18.95 17.48
C SER A 115 5.13 -19.55 18.11
N GLN A 116 6.15 -18.78 18.34
CA GLN A 116 7.29 -19.32 19.00
C GLN A 116 7.29 -18.92 20.44
N ASN A 117 6.25 -18.46 20.86
CA ASN A 117 6.16 -18.02 22.22
C ASN A 117 5.34 -18.85 23.02
#